data_74dd1ba15c99c615f540fd077e35522a
#
_entry.id   74dd1ba15c99c615f540fd077e35522a
#
_cell.length_a   1.000
_cell.length_b   1.000
_cell.length_c   1.000
_cell.angle_alpha   90.00
_cell.angle_beta   90.00
_cell.angle_gamma   90.00
#
_symmetry.space_group_name_H-M   'P 1'
#
loop_
_entity.id
_entity.type
_entity.pdbx_description
1 polymer ?
#
loop_
_entity_poly.entity_id
_entity_poly.type
_entity_poly.pdbx_seq_one_letter_code
_entity_poly.pdbx_strand_id
1 'polypeptide(L)'
;LTNTLLLVEHLNHPERNFKTIHVAGTNGKGSTSSMIASVFMEAGYKVGLYTSPHLKDFRERITINGKMISKNYVHEFVTNHKSFFENTELSFFEMTVGLAFEYFSDKKVDIAIIEVGMGGRLDATNIITPLLSVITNIGKDHTQFLGNTLEKIAFEKAGIIKPNIPVVIGEYTSETKPVFLEVAKQNQSEIHFAQEKIHPDYPCGLLGDYQLKNKKTVIDTFRNLQSDFIITEDNIKSGILNVVQNTNLQGRWQVIQENPKVICDTAHNAHGLEIVINQLKKEKFNQLHIVLGVVNDKDLDSILPLFPKNAIYYFCKPKIERGLSAKTLQEKAATYNLKGNTYNSISIAYKKSLANSDTKDLIYIGGSTFVVAEII
;
A
#
# COMPACT_ATOMS: atom_id res chain seq x y z
N LEU A 1 14.82 -6.86 14.06
CA LEU A 1 13.80 -7.88 14.45
C LEU A 1 13.86 -8.27 15.93
N THR A 2 14.95 -7.99 16.64
CA THR A 2 15.14 -8.40 18.04
C THR A 2 13.95 -7.96 18.91
N ASN A 3 13.57 -6.70 18.86
CA ASN A 3 12.46 -6.18 19.66
C ASN A 3 11.12 -6.84 19.30
N THR A 4 10.88 -7.12 18.02
CA THR A 4 9.65 -7.81 17.60
C THR A 4 9.61 -9.25 18.12
N LEU A 5 10.76 -9.95 18.12
CA LEU A 5 10.85 -11.31 18.69
C LEU A 5 10.59 -11.30 20.18
N LEU A 6 11.16 -10.37 20.94
CA LEU A 6 10.88 -10.19 22.37
C LEU A 6 9.40 -9.88 22.62
N LEU A 7 8.79 -9.06 21.75
CA LEU A 7 7.37 -8.72 21.87
C LEU A 7 6.48 -9.95 21.68
N VAL A 8 6.68 -10.74 20.62
CA VAL A 8 5.82 -11.93 20.41
C VAL A 8 6.06 -13.02 21.44
N GLU A 9 7.28 -13.14 21.98
CA GLU A 9 7.54 -14.01 23.15
C GLU A 9 6.74 -13.54 24.36
N HIS A 10 6.74 -12.24 24.67
CA HIS A 10 5.93 -11.64 25.73
C HIS A 10 4.42 -11.90 25.54
N LEU A 11 3.95 -11.89 24.28
CA LEU A 11 2.57 -12.13 23.89
C LEU A 11 2.22 -13.64 23.73
N ASN A 12 3.11 -14.56 24.09
CA ASN A 12 2.96 -16.01 23.92
C ASN A 12 2.78 -16.46 22.46
N HIS A 13 3.53 -15.86 21.54
CA HIS A 13 3.61 -16.19 20.11
C HIS A 13 2.26 -16.23 19.37
N PRO A 14 1.47 -15.16 19.42
CA PRO A 14 0.17 -15.11 18.77
C PRO A 14 0.25 -15.31 17.25
N GLU A 15 1.39 -14.96 16.61
CA GLU A 15 1.64 -15.10 15.17
C GLU A 15 1.60 -16.56 14.68
N ARG A 16 1.63 -17.54 15.58
CA ARG A 16 1.59 -18.98 15.27
C ARG A 16 0.18 -19.56 15.24
N ASN A 17 -0.82 -18.80 15.70
CA ASN A 17 -2.17 -19.29 15.92
C ASN A 17 -3.11 -19.15 14.70
N PHE A 18 -2.62 -18.61 13.58
CA PHE A 18 -3.38 -18.44 12.34
C PHE A 18 -2.47 -18.56 11.12
N LYS A 19 -3.06 -18.88 9.98
CA LYS A 19 -2.32 -18.92 8.70
C LYS A 19 -2.09 -17.51 8.18
N THR A 20 -1.03 -17.32 7.36
CA THR A 20 -0.71 -15.99 6.80
C THR A 20 -0.34 -16.04 5.33
N ILE A 21 -0.58 -14.93 4.62
CA ILE A 21 0.08 -14.56 3.35
C ILE A 21 0.84 -13.28 3.60
N HIS A 22 2.11 -13.21 3.19
CA HIS A 22 2.99 -12.08 3.43
C HIS A 22 3.21 -11.29 2.15
N VAL A 23 2.94 -9.98 2.16
CA VAL A 23 2.94 -9.15 0.94
C VAL A 23 3.94 -8.01 1.06
N ALA A 24 5.00 -8.05 0.24
CA ALA A 24 5.98 -6.97 0.09
C ALA A 24 5.87 -6.30 -1.29
N GLY A 25 6.64 -5.24 -1.50
CA GLY A 25 6.72 -4.52 -2.76
C GLY A 25 6.98 -3.03 -2.56
N THR A 26 7.25 -2.31 -3.63
CA THR A 26 7.34 -0.84 -3.56
C THR A 26 5.94 -0.26 -3.63
N ASN A 27 5.23 -0.49 -4.72
CA ASN A 27 3.86 -0.06 -4.94
C ASN A 27 2.91 -1.25 -5.03
N GLY A 28 1.61 -1.04 -4.85
CA GLY A 28 0.59 -2.07 -5.01
C GLY A 28 0.39 -3.01 -3.83
N LYS A 29 1.22 -2.96 -2.77
CA LYS A 29 1.07 -3.81 -1.57
C LYS A 29 -0.35 -3.78 -1.02
N GLY A 30 -0.85 -2.61 -0.62
CA GLY A 30 -2.17 -2.47 -0.02
C GLY A 30 -3.31 -2.92 -0.94
N SER A 31 -3.23 -2.62 -2.27
CA SER A 31 -4.21 -3.11 -3.24
C SER A 31 -4.19 -4.63 -3.37
N THR A 32 -3.00 -5.22 -3.48
CA THR A 32 -2.83 -6.68 -3.58
C THR A 32 -3.28 -7.37 -2.30
N SER A 33 -2.86 -6.88 -1.13
CA SER A 33 -3.29 -7.42 0.16
C SER A 33 -4.81 -7.36 0.35
N SER A 34 -5.43 -6.24 -0.02
CA SER A 34 -6.88 -6.08 0.06
C SER A 34 -7.62 -6.99 -0.91
N MET A 35 -7.15 -7.15 -2.16
CA MET A 35 -7.76 -8.09 -3.11
C MET A 35 -7.62 -9.54 -2.63
N ILE A 36 -6.47 -9.95 -2.10
CA ILE A 36 -6.28 -11.30 -1.54
C ILE A 36 -7.23 -11.51 -0.36
N ALA A 37 -7.30 -10.56 0.58
CA ALA A 37 -8.21 -10.64 1.71
C ALA A 37 -9.68 -10.73 1.25
N SER A 38 -10.07 -9.91 0.28
CA SER A 38 -11.43 -9.91 -0.29
C SER A 38 -11.81 -11.25 -0.91
N VAL A 39 -10.89 -11.93 -1.61
CA VAL A 39 -11.12 -13.27 -2.17
C VAL A 39 -11.40 -14.30 -1.07
N PHE A 40 -10.62 -14.30 0.01
CA PHE A 40 -10.88 -15.19 1.14
C PHE A 40 -12.21 -14.87 1.83
N MET A 41 -12.59 -13.58 1.92
CA MET A 41 -13.91 -13.20 2.46
C MET A 41 -15.06 -13.70 1.59
N GLU A 42 -14.96 -13.62 0.25
CA GLU A 42 -15.94 -14.18 -0.69
C GLU A 42 -16.03 -15.71 -0.61
N ALA A 43 -14.95 -16.37 -0.19
CA ALA A 43 -14.95 -17.80 0.09
C ALA A 43 -15.51 -18.16 1.47
N GLY A 44 -15.95 -17.16 2.27
CA GLY A 44 -16.59 -17.35 3.57
C GLY A 44 -15.65 -17.48 4.76
N TYR A 45 -14.35 -17.23 4.60
CA TYR A 45 -13.37 -17.28 5.69
C TYR A 45 -13.37 -16.02 6.56
N LYS A 46 -12.94 -16.17 7.80
CA LYS A 46 -12.68 -15.05 8.70
C LYS A 46 -11.27 -14.54 8.50
N VAL A 47 -11.15 -13.38 7.87
CA VAL A 47 -9.89 -12.85 7.35
C VAL A 47 -9.41 -11.67 8.17
N GLY A 48 -8.19 -11.79 8.72
CA GLY A 48 -7.43 -10.66 9.22
C GLY A 48 -6.72 -9.94 8.07
N LEU A 49 -6.69 -8.62 8.11
CA LEU A 49 -5.92 -7.81 7.16
C LEU A 49 -5.12 -6.75 7.92
N TYR A 50 -3.80 -6.80 7.77
CA TYR A 50 -2.85 -5.82 8.29
C TYR A 50 -2.26 -5.01 7.14
N THR A 51 -2.46 -3.69 7.15
CA THR A 51 -1.97 -2.77 6.11
C THR A 51 -1.33 -1.51 6.71
N SER A 52 -0.47 -0.84 5.95
CA SER A 52 0.15 0.42 6.35
C SER A 52 0.58 1.29 5.16
N PRO A 53 0.58 2.62 5.33
CA PRO A 53 0.02 3.38 6.45
C PRO A 53 -1.51 3.44 6.42
N HIS A 54 -2.15 3.94 7.47
CA HIS A 54 -3.57 4.31 7.46
C HIS A 54 -3.80 5.65 6.76
N LEU A 55 -5.04 5.92 6.36
CA LEU A 55 -5.44 7.23 5.83
C LEU A 55 -5.84 8.19 6.96
N LYS A 56 -6.89 7.89 7.70
CA LYS A 56 -7.49 8.76 8.71
C LYS A 56 -7.40 8.20 10.12
N ASP A 57 -7.77 6.95 10.30
CA ASP A 57 -7.88 6.29 11.60
C ASP A 57 -6.81 5.20 11.72
N PHE A 58 -6.04 5.24 12.79
CA PHE A 58 -5.03 4.21 13.10
C PHE A 58 -5.57 2.79 12.94
N ARG A 59 -6.85 2.56 13.30
CA ARG A 59 -7.49 1.24 13.30
C ARG A 59 -7.71 0.66 11.90
N GLU A 60 -7.59 1.47 10.84
CA GLU A 60 -7.61 0.99 9.45
C GLU A 60 -6.51 -0.02 9.17
N ARG A 61 -5.41 0.03 9.95
CA ARG A 61 -4.28 -0.89 9.82
C ARG A 61 -4.62 -2.33 10.18
N ILE A 62 -5.65 -2.54 11.01
CA ILE A 62 -5.99 -3.84 11.60
C ILE A 62 -7.48 -4.08 11.45
N THR A 63 -7.85 -4.91 10.49
CA THR A 63 -9.26 -5.22 10.22
C THR A 63 -9.51 -6.73 10.21
N ILE A 64 -10.74 -7.11 10.54
CA ILE A 64 -11.25 -8.48 10.36
C ILE A 64 -12.53 -8.38 9.54
N ASN A 65 -12.57 -9.02 8.38
CA ASN A 65 -13.69 -8.96 7.42
C ASN A 65 -14.16 -7.52 7.21
N GLY A 66 -13.23 -6.61 6.92
CA GLY A 66 -13.46 -5.18 6.67
C GLY A 66 -13.81 -4.34 7.90
N LYS A 67 -13.97 -4.93 9.08
CA LYS A 67 -14.27 -4.21 10.32
C LYS A 67 -13.00 -3.88 11.07
N MET A 68 -12.78 -2.60 11.36
CA MET A 68 -11.62 -2.14 12.14
C MET A 68 -11.63 -2.69 13.56
N ILE A 69 -10.43 -2.92 14.10
CA ILE A 69 -10.22 -3.19 15.52
C ILE A 69 -10.91 -2.12 16.40
N SER A 70 -11.51 -2.51 17.52
CA SER A 70 -12.20 -1.56 18.39
C SER A 70 -11.22 -0.66 19.16
N LYS A 71 -11.64 0.56 19.49
CA LYS A 71 -10.84 1.47 20.32
C LYS A 71 -10.55 0.85 21.70
N ASN A 72 -11.52 0.13 22.27
CA ASN A 72 -11.35 -0.53 23.57
C ASN A 72 -10.25 -1.59 23.52
N TYR A 73 -10.22 -2.43 22.47
CA TYR A 73 -9.17 -3.44 22.34
C TYR A 73 -7.77 -2.79 22.23
N VAL A 74 -7.65 -1.73 21.44
CA VAL A 74 -6.38 -0.98 21.33
C VAL A 74 -5.97 -0.40 22.70
N HIS A 75 -6.93 0.18 23.45
CA HIS A 75 -6.66 0.73 24.77
C HIS A 75 -6.24 -0.36 25.77
N GLU A 76 -6.96 -1.47 25.80
CA GLU A 76 -6.66 -2.61 26.68
C GLU A 76 -5.27 -3.20 26.37
N PHE A 77 -4.94 -3.42 25.10
CA PHE A 77 -3.63 -3.89 24.69
C PHE A 77 -2.51 -2.98 25.18
N VAL A 78 -2.61 -1.67 24.91
CA VAL A 78 -1.59 -0.68 25.35
C VAL A 78 -1.49 -0.67 26.88
N THR A 79 -2.61 -0.71 27.59
CA THR A 79 -2.63 -0.66 29.06
C THR A 79 -2.00 -1.92 29.67
N ASN A 80 -2.36 -3.09 29.16
CA ASN A 80 -1.88 -4.38 29.69
C ASN A 80 -0.38 -4.59 29.45
N HIS A 81 0.15 -4.05 28.34
CA HIS A 81 1.55 -4.26 27.95
C HIS A 81 2.43 -3.03 28.15
N LYS A 82 1.90 -1.95 28.77
CA LYS A 82 2.59 -0.66 28.92
C LYS A 82 4.00 -0.80 29.52
N SER A 83 4.11 -1.52 30.62
CA SER A 83 5.41 -1.72 31.31
C SER A 83 6.43 -2.44 30.43
N PHE A 84 5.99 -3.41 29.61
CA PHE A 84 6.87 -4.08 28.66
C PHE A 84 7.33 -3.12 27.56
N PHE A 85 6.43 -2.29 27.02
CA PHE A 85 6.77 -1.32 25.97
C PHE A 85 7.78 -0.28 26.44
N GLU A 86 7.61 0.24 27.67
CA GLU A 86 8.51 1.22 28.26
C GLU A 86 9.91 0.64 28.52
N ASN A 87 10.01 -0.65 28.90
CA ASN A 87 11.28 -1.31 29.18
C ASN A 87 12.02 -1.81 27.93
N THR A 88 11.32 -2.01 26.80
CA THR A 88 11.88 -2.64 25.58
C THR A 88 12.16 -1.61 24.48
N GLU A 89 11.76 -0.34 24.67
CA GLU A 89 11.92 0.75 23.68
C GLU A 89 11.40 0.38 22.28
N LEU A 90 10.21 -0.22 22.23
CA LEU A 90 9.57 -0.63 20.98
C LEU A 90 9.21 0.58 20.11
N SER A 91 9.46 0.46 18.84
CA SER A 91 8.93 1.42 17.86
C SER A 91 7.41 1.32 17.74
N PHE A 92 6.77 2.41 17.32
CA PHE A 92 5.33 2.43 17.03
C PHE A 92 4.91 1.31 16.07
N PHE A 93 5.76 1.01 15.07
CA PHE A 93 5.45 -0.03 14.09
C PHE A 93 5.50 -1.43 14.70
N GLU A 94 6.52 -1.73 15.52
CA GLU A 94 6.64 -3.01 16.24
C GLU A 94 5.44 -3.24 17.17
N MET A 95 5.05 -2.22 17.95
CA MET A 95 3.85 -2.30 18.81
C MET A 95 2.58 -2.57 18.00
N THR A 96 2.45 -1.94 16.82
CA THR A 96 1.28 -2.14 15.94
C THR A 96 1.23 -3.55 15.37
N VAL A 97 2.37 -4.13 15.01
CA VAL A 97 2.47 -5.53 14.54
C VAL A 97 2.06 -6.50 15.65
N GLY A 98 2.57 -6.32 16.87
CA GLY A 98 2.17 -7.15 18.03
C GLY A 98 0.68 -7.08 18.32
N LEU A 99 0.12 -5.86 18.33
CA LEU A 99 -1.33 -5.63 18.47
C LEU A 99 -2.15 -6.38 17.41
N ALA A 100 -1.71 -6.33 16.15
CA ALA A 100 -2.40 -7.02 15.07
C ALA A 100 -2.39 -8.54 15.26
N PHE A 101 -1.23 -9.10 15.62
CA PHE A 101 -1.10 -10.55 15.80
C PHE A 101 -1.87 -11.05 17.00
N GLU A 102 -1.84 -10.35 18.15
CA GLU A 102 -2.66 -10.69 19.31
C GLU A 102 -4.16 -10.62 18.97
N TYR A 103 -4.60 -9.55 18.32
CA TYR A 103 -5.99 -9.39 17.91
C TYR A 103 -6.46 -10.50 16.96
N PHE A 104 -5.67 -10.86 15.96
CA PHE A 104 -6.02 -11.92 15.03
C PHE A 104 -6.08 -13.28 15.69
N SER A 105 -5.15 -13.56 16.60
CA SER A 105 -5.13 -14.77 17.43
C SER A 105 -6.37 -14.86 18.34
N ASP A 106 -6.66 -13.82 19.11
CA ASP A 106 -7.82 -13.78 20.02
C ASP A 106 -9.14 -13.93 19.29
N LYS A 107 -9.25 -13.31 18.12
CA LYS A 107 -10.45 -13.39 17.29
C LYS A 107 -10.50 -14.66 16.45
N LYS A 108 -9.48 -15.52 16.51
CA LYS A 108 -9.40 -16.80 15.79
C LYS A 108 -9.71 -16.61 14.31
N VAL A 109 -8.91 -15.77 13.62
CA VAL A 109 -9.01 -15.64 12.17
C VAL A 109 -8.53 -16.93 11.50
N ASP A 110 -9.14 -17.30 10.38
CA ASP A 110 -8.72 -18.48 9.62
C ASP A 110 -7.39 -18.20 8.90
N ILE A 111 -7.25 -16.95 8.40
CA ILE A 111 -6.06 -16.48 7.70
C ILE A 111 -5.91 -14.97 7.93
N ALA A 112 -4.65 -14.49 7.95
CA ALA A 112 -4.34 -13.07 7.94
C ALA A 112 -3.45 -12.71 6.74
N ILE A 113 -3.79 -11.63 6.04
CA ILE A 113 -2.97 -11.04 4.99
C ILE A 113 -2.15 -9.92 5.62
N ILE A 114 -0.84 -10.07 5.57
CA ILE A 114 0.11 -9.21 6.28
C ILE A 114 0.91 -8.40 5.27
N GLU A 115 0.68 -7.10 5.23
CA GLU A 115 1.45 -6.17 4.43
C GLU A 115 2.75 -5.76 5.15
N VAL A 116 3.88 -5.86 4.47
CA VAL A 116 5.18 -5.36 4.93
C VAL A 116 5.14 -3.82 5.02
N GLY A 117 5.64 -3.27 6.11
CA GLY A 117 5.74 -1.82 6.27
C GLY A 117 6.79 -1.20 5.36
N MET A 118 8.04 -1.67 5.45
CA MET A 118 9.16 -1.17 4.64
C MET A 118 10.20 -2.26 4.40
N GLY A 119 10.69 -2.35 3.15
CA GLY A 119 11.66 -3.38 2.78
C GLY A 119 11.06 -4.77 2.79
N GLY A 120 11.45 -5.58 3.71
CA GLY A 120 10.99 -6.97 3.93
C GLY A 120 11.89 -7.70 4.93
N ARG A 121 13.17 -7.87 4.62
CA ARG A 121 14.13 -8.68 5.39
C ARG A 121 14.19 -8.31 6.89
N LEU A 122 14.19 -7.04 7.20
CA LEU A 122 14.27 -6.49 8.57
C LEU A 122 12.94 -5.89 9.05
N ASP A 123 11.85 -6.07 8.30
CA ASP A 123 10.54 -5.57 8.70
C ASP A 123 9.99 -6.33 9.90
N ALA A 124 9.33 -5.63 10.83
CA ALA A 124 8.77 -6.23 12.04
C ALA A 124 7.75 -7.35 11.73
N THR A 125 7.10 -7.32 10.56
CA THR A 125 6.18 -8.39 10.14
C THR A 125 6.90 -9.68 9.74
N ASN A 126 8.22 -9.63 9.47
CA ASN A 126 8.97 -10.75 8.88
C ASN A 126 9.36 -11.87 9.88
N ILE A 127 8.64 -11.97 10.98
CA ILE A 127 8.76 -13.05 11.97
C ILE A 127 7.81 -14.22 11.69
N ILE A 128 6.89 -14.06 10.74
CA ILE A 128 5.91 -15.09 10.35
C ILE A 128 6.49 -16.09 9.35
N THR A 129 5.88 -17.28 9.30
CA THR A 129 6.07 -18.27 8.24
C THR A 129 4.77 -18.37 7.46
N PRO A 130 4.66 -17.69 6.31
CA PRO A 130 3.41 -17.63 5.56
C PRO A 130 3.17 -18.92 4.76
N LEU A 131 1.93 -19.12 4.29
CA LEU A 131 1.63 -20.14 3.28
C LEU A 131 2.21 -19.79 1.91
N LEU A 132 2.34 -18.50 1.62
CA LEU A 132 2.88 -17.97 0.37
C LEU A 132 3.36 -16.54 0.60
N SER A 133 4.51 -16.20 0.01
CA SER A 133 5.03 -14.83 -0.03
C SER A 133 4.69 -14.17 -1.37
N VAL A 134 4.35 -12.88 -1.34
CA VAL A 134 4.02 -12.09 -2.54
C VAL A 134 4.91 -10.86 -2.59
N ILE A 135 5.55 -10.59 -3.74
CA ILE A 135 6.30 -9.35 -3.97
C ILE A 135 5.69 -8.67 -5.20
N THR A 136 5.04 -7.52 -5.01
CA THR A 136 4.25 -6.88 -6.08
C THR A 136 5.12 -6.31 -7.18
N ASN A 137 6.05 -5.42 -6.84
CA ASN A 137 7.03 -4.84 -7.76
C ASN A 137 8.21 -4.21 -7.01
N ILE A 138 9.22 -3.78 -7.78
CA ILE A 138 10.37 -3.04 -7.27
C ILE A 138 10.43 -1.68 -7.97
N GLY A 139 10.59 -0.64 -7.17
CA GLY A 139 10.83 0.73 -7.62
C GLY A 139 11.67 1.47 -6.58
N LYS A 140 12.25 2.60 -6.96
CA LYS A 140 13.02 3.44 -6.03
C LYS A 140 12.08 4.16 -5.08
N ASP A 141 12.15 3.80 -3.82
CA ASP A 141 11.52 4.47 -2.68
C ASP A 141 12.32 4.12 -1.43
N HIS A 142 12.32 4.98 -0.42
CA HIS A 142 13.09 4.80 0.82
C HIS A 142 14.58 4.44 0.59
N THR A 143 15.20 5.03 -0.42
CA THR A 143 16.56 4.67 -0.88
C THR A 143 17.63 4.87 0.18
N GLN A 144 17.41 5.76 1.14
CA GLN A 144 18.28 5.98 2.31
C GLN A 144 18.37 4.76 3.25
N PHE A 145 17.35 3.86 3.22
CA PHE A 145 17.29 2.66 4.06
C PHE A 145 17.49 1.37 3.24
N LEU A 146 16.92 1.30 2.04
CA LEU A 146 16.87 0.09 1.22
C LEU A 146 17.98 0.02 0.17
N GLY A 147 18.76 1.10 0.04
CA GLY A 147 19.78 1.24 -0.99
C GLY A 147 19.29 1.96 -2.24
N ASN A 148 20.23 2.38 -3.07
CA ASN A 148 20.00 3.28 -4.21
C ASN A 148 19.86 2.57 -5.56
N THR A 149 19.92 1.23 -5.61
CA THR A 149 19.74 0.43 -6.82
C THR A 149 18.53 -0.49 -6.70
N LEU A 150 17.96 -0.90 -7.84
CA LEU A 150 16.81 -1.82 -7.87
C LEU A 150 17.16 -3.19 -7.29
N GLU A 151 18.37 -3.67 -7.50
CA GLU A 151 18.87 -4.95 -6.98
C GLU A 151 18.91 -4.94 -5.43
N LYS A 152 19.42 -3.86 -4.82
CA LYS A 152 19.46 -3.74 -3.37
C LYS A 152 18.06 -3.72 -2.77
N ILE A 153 17.15 -2.94 -3.36
CA ILE A 153 15.75 -2.87 -2.94
C ILE A 153 15.06 -4.23 -3.13
N ALA A 154 15.34 -4.93 -4.25
CA ALA A 154 14.82 -6.27 -4.49
C ALA A 154 15.34 -7.28 -3.44
N PHE A 155 16.60 -7.21 -3.06
CA PHE A 155 17.19 -8.07 -2.03
C PHE A 155 16.49 -7.86 -0.66
N GLU A 156 16.29 -6.61 -0.24
CA GLU A 156 15.58 -6.32 1.01
C GLU A 156 14.14 -6.86 1.00
N LYS A 157 13.42 -6.74 -0.14
CA LYS A 157 12.06 -7.26 -0.26
C LYS A 157 12.02 -8.78 -0.39
N ALA A 158 12.97 -9.37 -1.08
CA ALA A 158 13.13 -10.82 -1.18
C ALA A 158 13.39 -11.50 0.17
N GLY A 159 13.77 -10.74 1.21
CA GLY A 159 13.92 -11.25 2.56
C GLY A 159 12.65 -11.80 3.22
N ILE A 160 11.48 -11.66 2.58
CA ILE A 160 10.24 -12.33 3.01
C ILE A 160 10.08 -13.75 2.42
N ILE A 161 10.95 -14.14 1.48
CA ILE A 161 10.97 -15.51 0.92
C ILE A 161 11.49 -16.44 2.01
N LYS A 162 10.68 -17.43 2.39
CA LYS A 162 10.99 -18.34 3.50
C LYS A 162 11.35 -19.73 2.98
N PRO A 163 12.15 -20.51 3.73
CA PRO A 163 12.52 -21.86 3.33
C PRO A 163 11.32 -22.74 2.97
N ASN A 164 11.34 -23.32 1.78
CA ASN A 164 10.32 -24.21 1.22
C ASN A 164 8.90 -23.58 1.09
N ILE A 165 8.79 -22.26 1.18
CA ILE A 165 7.51 -21.54 1.00
C ILE A 165 7.47 -20.93 -0.41
N PRO A 166 6.41 -21.17 -1.21
CA PRO A 166 6.32 -20.61 -2.55
C PRO A 166 6.24 -19.07 -2.52
N VAL A 167 6.77 -18.45 -3.59
CA VAL A 167 6.74 -17.00 -3.75
C VAL A 167 6.19 -16.60 -5.11
N VAL A 168 5.31 -15.61 -5.14
CA VAL A 168 4.80 -14.96 -6.35
C VAL A 168 5.42 -13.57 -6.48
N ILE A 169 6.08 -13.33 -7.62
CA ILE A 169 6.60 -12.03 -8.02
C ILE A 169 5.63 -11.43 -9.05
N GLY A 170 5.06 -10.28 -8.74
CA GLY A 170 4.13 -9.58 -9.64
C GLY A 170 4.84 -9.04 -10.88
N GLU A 171 5.81 -8.16 -10.66
CA GLU A 171 6.61 -7.55 -11.71
C GLU A 171 8.11 -7.63 -11.38
N TYR A 172 8.92 -7.76 -12.42
CA TYR A 172 10.38 -7.71 -12.33
C TYR A 172 10.97 -6.96 -13.54
N THR A 173 12.23 -6.54 -13.38
CA THR A 173 13.08 -6.02 -14.46
C THR A 173 14.27 -6.95 -14.68
N SER A 174 15.10 -6.67 -15.71
CA SER A 174 16.34 -7.42 -15.94
C SER A 174 17.30 -7.40 -14.75
N GLU A 175 17.29 -6.30 -13.97
CA GLU A 175 18.15 -6.13 -12.79
C GLU A 175 17.61 -6.89 -11.56
N THR A 176 16.29 -6.97 -11.40
CA THR A 176 15.67 -7.53 -10.17
C THR A 176 15.41 -9.03 -10.26
N LYS A 177 15.15 -9.58 -11.46
CA LYS A 177 14.88 -11.01 -11.66
C LYS A 177 15.99 -11.92 -11.12
N PRO A 178 17.29 -11.67 -11.40
CA PRO A 178 18.36 -12.50 -10.86
C PRO A 178 18.39 -12.56 -9.35
N VAL A 179 18.08 -11.43 -8.67
CA VAL A 179 18.04 -11.36 -7.20
C VAL A 179 16.95 -12.28 -6.64
N PHE A 180 15.74 -12.24 -7.22
CA PHE A 180 14.65 -13.10 -6.78
C PHE A 180 14.95 -14.58 -6.99
N LEU A 181 15.52 -14.94 -8.16
CA LEU A 181 15.91 -16.32 -8.47
C LEU A 181 16.96 -16.84 -7.48
N GLU A 182 17.96 -16.04 -7.16
CA GLU A 182 19.02 -16.41 -6.22
C GLU A 182 18.47 -16.63 -4.81
N VAL A 183 17.67 -15.68 -4.28
CA VAL A 183 17.10 -15.81 -2.94
C VAL A 183 16.10 -16.97 -2.86
N ALA A 184 15.29 -17.19 -3.89
CA ALA A 184 14.38 -18.33 -3.94
C ALA A 184 15.15 -19.67 -3.97
N LYS A 185 16.22 -19.77 -4.74
CA LYS A 185 17.10 -20.94 -4.79
C LYS A 185 17.73 -21.23 -3.42
N GLN A 186 18.26 -20.20 -2.75
CA GLN A 186 18.86 -20.36 -1.41
C GLN A 186 17.85 -20.87 -0.38
N ASN A 187 16.57 -20.48 -0.52
CA ASN A 187 15.49 -20.93 0.35
C ASN A 187 14.77 -22.19 -0.17
N GLN A 188 15.19 -22.79 -1.27
CA GLN A 188 14.48 -23.92 -1.90
C GLN A 188 12.99 -23.61 -2.14
N SER A 189 12.69 -22.35 -2.43
CA SER A 189 11.33 -21.84 -2.65
C SER A 189 10.94 -21.96 -4.11
N GLU A 190 9.75 -22.46 -4.38
CA GLU A 190 9.17 -22.40 -5.72
C GLU A 190 8.84 -20.93 -6.04
N ILE A 191 9.32 -20.44 -7.21
CA ILE A 191 9.13 -19.05 -7.61
C ILE A 191 8.26 -18.94 -8.86
N HIS A 192 7.27 -18.05 -8.82
CA HIS A 192 6.34 -17.79 -9.91
C HIS A 192 6.38 -16.31 -10.29
N PHE A 193 6.43 -16.04 -11.59
CA PHE A 193 6.42 -14.68 -12.14
C PHE A 193 5.08 -14.41 -12.81
N ALA A 194 4.22 -13.60 -12.15
CA ALA A 194 2.87 -13.32 -12.63
C ALA A 194 2.85 -12.60 -13.99
N GLN A 195 3.83 -11.72 -14.25
CA GLN A 195 3.91 -11.00 -15.54
C GLN A 195 4.19 -11.90 -16.74
N GLU A 196 4.72 -13.12 -16.55
CA GLU A 196 5.03 -14.06 -17.63
C GLU A 196 3.83 -14.93 -18.04
N LYS A 197 2.75 -14.88 -17.24
CA LYS A 197 1.59 -15.75 -17.42
C LYS A 197 0.41 -14.99 -18.03
N ILE A 198 -0.41 -15.75 -18.77
CA ILE A 198 -1.70 -15.24 -19.26
C ILE A 198 -2.73 -15.42 -18.16
N HIS A 199 -3.41 -14.33 -17.81
CA HIS A 199 -4.45 -14.29 -16.81
C HIS A 199 -5.79 -13.83 -17.42
N PRO A 200 -6.93 -14.30 -16.91
CA PRO A 200 -8.22 -13.77 -17.30
C PRO A 200 -8.34 -12.30 -16.88
N ASP A 201 -9.01 -11.49 -17.69
CA ASP A 201 -9.25 -10.08 -17.35
C ASP A 201 -10.57 -9.97 -16.58
N TYR A 202 -10.48 -10.17 -15.26
CA TYR A 202 -11.63 -9.98 -14.37
C TYR A 202 -11.89 -8.50 -14.11
N PRO A 203 -13.18 -8.10 -13.98
CA PRO A 203 -13.52 -6.76 -13.53
C PRO A 203 -12.97 -6.52 -12.14
N CYS A 204 -12.57 -5.28 -11.86
CA CYS A 204 -11.94 -4.87 -10.60
C CYS A 204 -12.70 -3.70 -9.99
N GLY A 205 -12.95 -3.72 -8.70
CA GLY A 205 -13.52 -2.60 -7.97
C GLY A 205 -12.59 -1.40 -7.81
N LEU A 206 -11.29 -1.55 -8.09
CA LEU A 206 -10.30 -0.48 -8.10
C LEU A 206 -10.02 -0.03 -9.54
N LEU A 207 -10.06 1.28 -9.80
CA LEU A 207 -10.11 1.85 -11.15
C LEU A 207 -8.75 2.23 -11.77
N GLY A 208 -7.66 2.20 -11.01
CA GLY A 208 -6.33 2.59 -11.54
C GLY A 208 -5.78 1.58 -12.54
N ASP A 209 -5.17 2.04 -13.65
CA ASP A 209 -4.52 1.19 -14.67
C ASP A 209 -3.48 0.22 -14.06
N TYR A 210 -2.80 0.65 -13.01
CA TYR A 210 -1.84 -0.18 -12.27
C TYR A 210 -2.49 -1.39 -11.58
N GLN A 211 -3.81 -1.40 -11.41
CA GLN A 211 -4.52 -2.55 -10.85
C GLN A 211 -4.53 -3.76 -11.79
N LEU A 212 -4.31 -3.55 -13.09
CA LEU A 212 -4.16 -4.66 -14.04
C LEU A 212 -3.00 -5.60 -13.64
N LYS A 213 -1.90 -5.02 -13.15
CA LYS A 213 -0.73 -5.76 -12.70
C LYS A 213 -0.96 -6.40 -11.33
N ASN A 214 -1.58 -5.66 -10.40
CA ASN A 214 -1.95 -6.17 -9.10
C ASN A 214 -2.93 -7.36 -9.21
N LYS A 215 -3.95 -7.28 -10.11
CA LYS A 215 -4.87 -8.39 -10.41
C LYS A 215 -4.14 -9.66 -10.83
N LYS A 216 -3.18 -9.55 -11.77
CA LYS A 216 -2.39 -10.70 -12.23
C LYS A 216 -1.64 -11.34 -11.07
N THR A 217 -1.04 -10.53 -10.20
CA THR A 217 -0.35 -11.00 -9.00
C THR A 217 -1.30 -11.75 -8.06
N VAL A 218 -2.51 -11.21 -7.84
CA VAL A 218 -3.54 -11.86 -7.00
C VAL A 218 -3.99 -13.19 -7.58
N ILE A 219 -4.31 -13.24 -8.88
CA ILE A 219 -4.75 -14.48 -9.54
C ILE A 219 -3.65 -15.53 -9.46
N ASP A 220 -2.39 -15.14 -9.68
CA ASP A 220 -1.27 -16.07 -9.61
C ASP A 220 -1.00 -16.53 -8.18
N THR A 221 -1.27 -15.69 -7.19
CA THR A 221 -1.22 -16.07 -5.76
C THR A 221 -2.16 -17.24 -5.48
N PHE A 222 -3.42 -17.18 -5.91
CA PHE A 222 -4.38 -18.25 -5.67
C PHE A 222 -4.11 -19.52 -6.50
N ARG A 223 -3.52 -19.39 -7.68
CA ARG A 223 -3.11 -20.54 -8.51
C ARG A 223 -1.93 -21.33 -7.92
N ASN A 224 -1.11 -20.67 -7.11
CA ASN A 224 0.08 -21.28 -6.51
C ASN A 224 -0.03 -21.45 -4.99
N LEU A 225 -1.19 -21.12 -4.40
CA LEU A 225 -1.45 -21.29 -2.97
C LEU A 225 -1.64 -22.79 -2.65
N GLN A 226 -0.68 -23.37 -1.98
CA GLN A 226 -0.73 -24.75 -1.49
C GLN A 226 -1.32 -24.75 -0.09
N SER A 227 -2.60 -25.02 0.04
CA SER A 227 -3.32 -24.99 1.33
C SER A 227 -4.63 -25.78 1.28
N ASP A 228 -5.22 -26.04 2.44
CA ASP A 228 -6.52 -26.68 2.58
C ASP A 228 -7.70 -25.71 2.38
N PHE A 229 -7.42 -24.43 2.08
CA PHE A 229 -8.46 -23.46 1.76
C PHE A 229 -9.11 -23.76 0.41
N ILE A 230 -10.43 -23.82 0.39
CA ILE A 230 -11.21 -24.02 -0.83
C ILE A 230 -11.54 -22.66 -1.44
N ILE A 231 -10.83 -22.30 -2.49
CA ILE A 231 -11.02 -21.04 -3.23
C ILE A 231 -11.41 -21.38 -4.68
N THR A 232 -12.63 -20.99 -5.07
CA THR A 232 -13.10 -21.19 -6.44
C THR A 232 -12.71 -20.01 -7.34
N GLU A 233 -12.76 -20.21 -8.64
CA GLU A 233 -12.55 -19.13 -9.61
C GLU A 233 -13.57 -17.99 -9.44
N ASP A 234 -14.82 -18.33 -9.07
CA ASP A 234 -15.85 -17.32 -8.76
C ASP A 234 -15.50 -16.50 -7.51
N ASN A 235 -14.91 -17.11 -6.48
CA ASN A 235 -14.42 -16.37 -5.32
C ASN A 235 -13.31 -15.37 -5.72
N ILE A 236 -12.38 -15.77 -6.60
CA ILE A 236 -11.33 -14.90 -7.10
C ILE A 236 -11.93 -13.72 -7.86
N LYS A 237 -12.83 -13.99 -8.79
CA LYS A 237 -13.50 -12.97 -9.59
C LYS A 237 -14.32 -12.01 -8.72
N SER A 238 -15.15 -12.53 -7.83
CA SER A 238 -15.97 -11.72 -6.92
C SER A 238 -15.12 -10.93 -5.93
N GLY A 239 -14.08 -11.53 -5.37
CA GLY A 239 -13.17 -10.86 -4.45
C GLY A 239 -12.42 -9.69 -5.08
N ILE A 240 -11.96 -9.81 -6.31
CA ILE A 240 -11.33 -8.72 -7.06
C ILE A 240 -12.35 -7.61 -7.37
N LEU A 241 -13.58 -7.96 -7.74
CA LEU A 241 -14.64 -7.00 -8.02
C LEU A 241 -15.09 -6.26 -6.75
N ASN A 242 -15.30 -6.99 -5.65
CA ASN A 242 -15.89 -6.45 -4.42
C ASN A 242 -14.84 -5.93 -3.43
N VAL A 243 -13.57 -5.79 -3.85
CA VAL A 243 -12.46 -5.43 -2.94
C VAL A 243 -12.73 -4.17 -2.12
N VAL A 244 -13.29 -3.12 -2.72
CA VAL A 244 -13.59 -1.86 -2.01
C VAL A 244 -14.70 -2.08 -0.98
N GLN A 245 -15.75 -2.80 -1.33
CA GLN A 245 -16.87 -3.11 -0.44
C GLN A 245 -16.42 -3.98 0.74
N ASN A 246 -15.58 -4.98 0.48
CA ASN A 246 -15.15 -5.96 1.47
C ASN A 246 -14.07 -5.41 2.42
N THR A 247 -13.19 -4.50 1.94
CA THR A 247 -12.01 -4.05 2.71
C THR A 247 -12.02 -2.58 3.07
N ASN A 248 -12.94 -1.77 2.50
CA ASN A 248 -12.98 -0.31 2.63
C ASN A 248 -11.68 0.38 2.14
N LEU A 249 -10.93 -0.24 1.22
CA LEU A 249 -9.72 0.37 0.67
C LEU A 249 -10.05 1.65 -0.10
N GLN A 250 -9.39 2.75 0.27
CA GLN A 250 -9.58 4.07 -0.31
C GLN A 250 -8.27 4.65 -0.88
N GLY A 251 -8.40 5.76 -1.64
CA GLY A 251 -7.25 6.53 -2.14
C GLY A 251 -6.48 5.85 -3.28
N ARG A 252 -7.11 4.99 -4.07
CA ARG A 252 -6.51 4.30 -5.22
C ARG A 252 -7.26 4.64 -6.49
N TRP A 253 -6.86 5.71 -7.19
CA TRP A 253 -7.59 6.27 -8.33
C TRP A 253 -9.08 6.42 -8.01
N GLN A 254 -9.35 6.98 -6.84
CA GLN A 254 -10.71 7.09 -6.32
C GLN A 254 -11.42 8.31 -6.90
N VAL A 255 -12.49 8.08 -7.64
CA VAL A 255 -13.38 9.14 -8.10
C VAL A 255 -14.32 9.51 -6.95
N ILE A 256 -14.23 10.76 -6.48
CA ILE A 256 -15.05 11.26 -5.36
C ILE A 256 -16.15 12.22 -5.83
N GLN A 257 -16.09 12.68 -7.07
CA GLN A 257 -17.08 13.53 -7.72
C GLN A 257 -16.98 13.36 -9.24
N GLU A 258 -18.11 13.46 -9.95
CA GLU A 258 -18.15 13.25 -11.40
C GLU A 258 -18.13 14.57 -12.21
N ASN A 259 -18.69 15.66 -11.70
CA ASN A 259 -18.85 16.92 -12.43
C ASN A 259 -18.52 18.15 -11.55
N PRO A 260 -17.35 18.78 -11.65
CA PRO A 260 -16.16 18.30 -12.38
C PRO A 260 -15.70 16.96 -11.82
N LYS A 261 -15.04 16.16 -12.65
CA LYS A 261 -14.49 14.87 -12.18
C LYS A 261 -13.34 15.13 -11.21
N VAL A 262 -13.42 14.54 -10.03
CA VAL A 262 -12.37 14.66 -8.99
C VAL A 262 -11.81 13.29 -8.68
N ILE A 263 -10.51 13.14 -8.87
CA ILE A 263 -9.77 11.88 -8.64
C ILE A 263 -8.76 12.09 -7.51
N CYS A 264 -8.77 11.19 -6.53
CA CYS A 264 -7.79 11.09 -5.47
C CYS A 264 -6.90 9.86 -5.66
N ASP A 265 -5.57 10.03 -5.56
CA ASP A 265 -4.63 8.91 -5.59
C ASP A 265 -3.45 9.15 -4.64
N THR A 266 -3.07 8.12 -3.90
CA THR A 266 -2.00 8.17 -2.89
C THR A 266 -0.60 7.92 -3.43
N ALA A 267 -0.41 7.84 -4.76
CA ALA A 267 0.91 7.75 -5.37
C ALA A 267 1.81 8.92 -4.92
N HIS A 268 3.03 8.59 -4.50
CA HIS A 268 3.93 9.56 -3.86
C HIS A 268 5.43 9.34 -4.18
N ASN A 269 5.75 8.38 -5.03
CA ASN A 269 7.09 8.14 -5.55
C ASN A 269 7.09 8.19 -7.09
N ALA A 270 8.26 8.35 -7.71
CA ALA A 270 8.37 8.54 -9.15
C ALA A 270 7.69 7.41 -9.94
N HIS A 271 7.93 6.15 -9.58
CA HIS A 271 7.34 4.99 -10.27
C HIS A 271 5.79 4.97 -10.19
N GLY A 272 5.21 5.24 -9.02
CA GLY A 272 3.75 5.29 -8.87
C GLY A 272 3.14 6.50 -9.57
N LEU A 273 3.75 7.69 -9.43
CA LEU A 273 3.28 8.92 -10.05
C LEU A 273 3.34 8.87 -11.57
N GLU A 274 4.38 8.26 -12.16
CA GLU A 274 4.47 8.09 -13.61
C GLU A 274 3.24 7.37 -14.18
N ILE A 275 2.81 6.28 -13.54
CA ILE A 275 1.64 5.51 -13.98
C ILE A 275 0.37 6.35 -13.84
N VAL A 276 0.18 7.00 -12.68
CA VAL A 276 -0.97 7.85 -12.40
C VAL A 276 -1.07 9.03 -13.38
N ILE A 277 0.03 9.75 -13.60
CA ILE A 277 0.06 10.88 -14.52
C ILE A 277 -0.18 10.44 -15.98
N ASN A 278 0.35 9.28 -16.38
CA ASN A 278 0.07 8.72 -17.70
C ASN A 278 -1.40 8.33 -17.87
N GLN A 279 -2.06 7.85 -16.82
CA GLN A 279 -3.49 7.60 -16.84
C GLN A 279 -4.29 8.91 -16.87
N LEU A 280 -3.92 9.95 -16.10
CA LEU A 280 -4.54 11.27 -16.16
C LEU A 280 -4.53 11.86 -17.57
N LYS A 281 -3.44 11.68 -18.33
CA LYS A 281 -3.32 12.14 -19.71
C LYS A 281 -4.30 11.45 -20.69
N LYS A 282 -4.86 10.30 -20.34
CA LYS A 282 -5.86 9.58 -21.15
C LYS A 282 -7.29 10.03 -20.85
N GLU A 283 -7.52 10.70 -19.72
CA GLU A 283 -8.83 11.21 -19.34
C GLU A 283 -9.23 12.37 -20.28
N LYS A 284 -10.54 12.51 -20.52
CA LYS A 284 -11.09 13.61 -21.32
C LYS A 284 -11.47 14.77 -20.42
N PHE A 285 -10.87 15.91 -20.62
CA PHE A 285 -11.15 17.15 -19.88
C PHE A 285 -10.79 18.38 -20.71
N ASN A 286 -11.37 19.53 -20.33
CA ASN A 286 -10.98 20.82 -20.93
C ASN A 286 -9.74 21.38 -20.23
N GLN A 287 -9.74 21.44 -18.91
CA GLN A 287 -8.62 21.92 -18.09
C GLN A 287 -8.34 20.93 -16.97
N LEU A 288 -7.04 20.71 -16.69
CA LEU A 288 -6.59 19.93 -15.54
C LEU A 288 -6.20 20.85 -14.39
N HIS A 289 -6.77 20.57 -13.22
CA HIS A 289 -6.43 21.20 -11.95
C HIS A 289 -5.74 20.18 -11.06
N ILE A 290 -4.63 20.55 -10.41
CA ILE A 290 -3.87 19.64 -9.55
C ILE A 290 -3.69 20.24 -8.16
N VAL A 291 -4.32 19.61 -7.17
CA VAL A 291 -4.08 19.89 -5.76
C VAL A 291 -2.91 19.02 -5.30
N LEU A 292 -1.77 19.66 -5.08
CA LEU A 292 -0.50 18.97 -4.83
C LEU A 292 0.09 19.34 -3.48
N GLY A 293 0.37 18.31 -2.69
CA GLY A 293 1.15 18.42 -1.46
C GLY A 293 2.03 17.20 -1.26
N VAL A 294 3.19 17.39 -0.69
CA VAL A 294 4.18 16.32 -0.48
C VAL A 294 4.78 16.38 0.93
N VAL A 295 5.47 15.34 1.33
CA VAL A 295 6.26 15.29 2.57
C VAL A 295 7.73 15.64 2.28
N ASN A 296 8.46 16.09 3.29
CA ASN A 296 9.81 16.66 3.16
C ASN A 296 10.92 15.64 2.84
N ASP A 297 10.64 14.35 2.98
CA ASP A 297 11.55 13.24 2.70
C ASP A 297 11.51 12.75 1.23
N LYS A 298 10.71 13.39 0.37
CA LYS A 298 10.57 12.99 -1.04
C LYS A 298 11.55 13.70 -1.95
N ASP A 299 12.08 12.94 -2.92
CA ASP A 299 12.94 13.45 -3.98
C ASP A 299 12.09 14.21 -5.02
N LEU A 300 12.02 15.53 -4.86
CA LEU A 300 11.24 16.39 -5.73
C LEU A 300 11.77 16.42 -7.17
N ASP A 301 13.07 16.25 -7.37
CA ASP A 301 13.68 16.26 -8.69
C ASP A 301 13.29 15.01 -9.52
N SER A 302 12.95 13.93 -8.86
CA SER A 302 12.45 12.72 -9.54
C SER A 302 10.94 12.77 -9.83
N ILE A 303 10.14 13.51 -9.05
CA ILE A 303 8.68 13.48 -9.17
C ILE A 303 8.10 14.67 -9.92
N LEU A 304 8.61 15.90 -9.72
CA LEU A 304 8.04 17.12 -10.34
C LEU A 304 8.11 17.12 -11.87
N PRO A 305 9.17 16.61 -12.53
CA PRO A 305 9.22 16.53 -13.98
C PRO A 305 8.11 15.69 -14.63
N LEU A 306 7.48 14.77 -13.88
CA LEU A 306 6.40 13.90 -14.37
C LEU A 306 5.09 14.66 -14.57
N PHE A 307 4.89 15.75 -13.82
CA PHE A 307 3.63 16.48 -13.80
C PHE A 307 3.40 17.35 -15.03
N PRO A 308 2.14 17.46 -15.54
CA PRO A 308 1.81 18.23 -16.74
C PRO A 308 2.03 19.73 -16.55
N LYS A 309 2.75 20.37 -17.49
CA LYS A 309 3.05 21.81 -17.46
C LYS A 309 1.85 22.70 -17.76
N ASN A 310 0.83 22.17 -18.43
CA ASN A 310 -0.39 22.87 -18.82
C ASN A 310 -1.55 22.74 -17.81
N ALA A 311 -1.29 22.19 -16.64
CA ALA A 311 -2.25 22.12 -15.53
C ALA A 311 -2.18 23.39 -14.65
N ILE A 312 -3.26 23.67 -13.92
CA ILE A 312 -3.32 24.72 -12.89
C ILE A 312 -3.04 24.06 -11.54
N TYR A 313 -2.01 24.54 -10.83
CA TYR A 313 -1.57 23.94 -9.57
C TYR A 313 -2.09 24.71 -8.37
N TYR A 314 -2.48 23.93 -7.34
CA TYR A 314 -2.90 24.38 -6.02
C TYR A 314 -1.98 23.72 -5.00
N PHE A 315 -0.85 24.41 -4.71
CA PHE A 315 0.16 23.89 -3.80
C PHE A 315 -0.29 24.02 -2.35
N CYS A 316 -0.21 22.94 -1.58
CA CYS A 316 -0.63 22.90 -0.20
C CYS A 316 0.31 22.06 0.67
N LYS A 317 0.19 22.22 1.99
CA LYS A 317 0.94 21.44 2.98
C LYS A 317 0.01 20.44 3.66
N PRO A 318 0.33 19.14 3.69
CA PRO A 318 -0.40 18.18 4.53
C PRO A 318 -0.23 18.53 6.01
N LYS A 319 -1.30 18.30 6.80
CA LYS A 319 -1.40 18.70 8.21
C LYS A 319 -0.66 17.75 9.14
N ILE A 320 0.60 17.49 8.82
CA ILE A 320 1.53 16.68 9.60
C ILE A 320 2.86 17.42 9.73
N GLU A 321 3.64 17.09 10.77
CA GLU A 321 4.91 17.74 11.06
C GLU A 321 5.87 17.71 9.87
N ARG A 322 6.06 16.55 9.26
CA ARG A 322 6.93 16.35 8.08
C ARG A 322 6.34 16.81 6.74
N GLY A 323 5.18 17.50 6.74
CA GLY A 323 4.62 18.09 5.53
C GLY A 323 5.53 19.18 4.97
N LEU A 324 5.87 19.11 3.67
CA LEU A 324 6.65 20.17 3.00
C LEU A 324 5.82 21.46 2.90
N SER A 325 6.44 22.61 3.14
CA SER A 325 5.73 23.90 3.04
C SER A 325 5.23 24.13 1.61
N ALA A 326 4.01 24.66 1.47
CA ALA A 326 3.42 24.95 0.16
C ALA A 326 4.28 25.91 -0.66
N LYS A 327 4.95 26.88 0.02
CA LYS A 327 5.84 27.84 -0.63
C LYS A 327 7.10 27.17 -1.18
N THR A 328 7.75 26.33 -0.38
CA THR A 328 8.94 25.58 -0.83
C THR A 328 8.60 24.65 -2.00
N LEU A 329 7.43 23.99 -1.95
CA LEU A 329 6.95 23.14 -3.04
C LEU A 329 6.70 23.97 -4.31
N GLN A 330 6.04 25.15 -4.20
CA GLN A 330 5.79 26.05 -5.33
C GLN A 330 7.10 26.54 -5.96
N GLU A 331 8.06 27.00 -5.15
CA GLU A 331 9.36 27.50 -5.61
C GLU A 331 10.11 26.40 -6.39
N LYS A 332 10.14 25.19 -5.85
CA LYS A 332 10.75 24.04 -6.54
C LYS A 332 9.99 23.63 -7.79
N ALA A 333 8.66 23.63 -7.77
CA ALA A 333 7.80 23.31 -8.91
C ALA A 333 7.96 24.33 -10.06
N ALA A 334 8.21 25.60 -9.74
CA ALA A 334 8.46 26.65 -10.73
C ALA A 334 9.70 26.36 -11.58
N THR A 335 10.72 25.70 -11.05
CA THR A 335 11.93 25.29 -11.82
C THR A 335 11.61 24.26 -12.91
N TYR A 336 10.46 23.56 -12.80
CA TYR A 336 9.94 22.62 -13.79
C TYR A 336 8.80 23.19 -14.63
N ASN A 337 8.56 24.53 -14.55
CA ASN A 337 7.47 25.23 -15.21
C ASN A 337 6.06 24.79 -14.78
N LEU A 338 5.91 24.31 -13.55
CA LEU A 338 4.60 24.01 -12.96
C LEU A 338 4.07 25.28 -12.27
N LYS A 339 2.97 25.84 -12.79
CA LYS A 339 2.47 27.16 -12.38
C LYS A 339 1.21 27.04 -11.53
N GLY A 340 1.19 27.74 -10.40
CA GLY A 340 0.03 27.78 -9.52
C GLY A 340 0.28 28.59 -8.26
N ASN A 341 -0.73 28.62 -7.38
CA ASN A 341 -0.72 29.38 -6.14
C ASN A 341 -0.58 28.48 -4.90
N THR A 342 -0.13 29.05 -3.81
CA THR A 342 -0.05 28.37 -2.50
C THR A 342 -1.32 28.61 -1.69
N TYR A 343 -1.67 27.62 -0.89
CA TYR A 343 -2.84 27.65 -0.01
C TYR A 343 -2.48 27.13 1.38
N ASN A 344 -3.11 27.72 2.42
CA ASN A 344 -2.80 27.41 3.82
C ASN A 344 -3.26 26.03 4.29
N SER A 345 -4.15 25.37 3.54
CA SER A 345 -4.59 24.01 3.83
C SER A 345 -5.05 23.29 2.55
N ILE A 346 -5.07 21.97 2.61
CA ILE A 346 -5.55 21.11 1.52
C ILE A 346 -7.03 21.39 1.23
N SER A 347 -7.84 21.52 2.28
CA SER A 347 -9.27 21.85 2.13
C SER A 347 -9.50 23.18 1.40
N ILE A 348 -8.70 24.23 1.69
CA ILE A 348 -8.79 25.51 0.98
C ILE A 348 -8.33 25.36 -0.47
N ALA A 349 -7.23 24.66 -0.71
CA ALA A 349 -6.74 24.38 -2.05
C ALA A 349 -7.80 23.64 -2.90
N TYR A 350 -8.41 22.60 -2.36
CA TYR A 350 -9.47 21.84 -3.01
C TYR A 350 -10.72 22.68 -3.27
N LYS A 351 -11.23 23.43 -2.29
CA LYS A 351 -12.36 24.33 -2.49
C LYS A 351 -12.08 25.36 -3.59
N LYS A 352 -10.85 25.87 -3.64
CA LYS A 352 -10.46 26.86 -4.66
C LYS A 352 -10.32 26.20 -6.04
N SER A 353 -9.84 24.96 -6.12
CA SER A 353 -9.81 24.22 -7.39
C SER A 353 -11.23 23.98 -7.92
N LEU A 354 -12.17 23.61 -7.07
CA LEU A 354 -13.59 23.48 -7.44
C LEU A 354 -14.20 24.81 -7.92
N ALA A 355 -13.93 25.92 -7.21
CA ALA A 355 -14.44 27.23 -7.59
C ALA A 355 -13.88 27.77 -8.90
N ASN A 356 -12.71 27.29 -9.33
CA ASN A 356 -12.04 27.70 -10.57
C ASN A 356 -12.26 26.71 -11.72
N SER A 357 -12.99 25.63 -11.53
CA SER A 357 -13.21 24.57 -12.54
C SER A 357 -14.61 24.62 -13.10
N ASP A 358 -14.74 24.23 -14.36
CA ASP A 358 -16.01 23.98 -15.03
C ASP A 358 -16.38 22.47 -14.95
N THR A 359 -17.62 22.15 -15.30
CA THR A 359 -18.15 20.77 -15.22
C THR A 359 -17.39 19.75 -16.06
N LYS A 360 -16.69 20.20 -17.10
CA LYS A 360 -15.87 19.35 -18.00
C LYS A 360 -14.39 19.33 -17.66
N ASP A 361 -14.01 19.95 -16.55
CA ASP A 361 -12.64 19.93 -16.07
C ASP A 361 -12.36 18.68 -15.22
N LEU A 362 -11.07 18.43 -15.00
CA LEU A 362 -10.60 17.34 -14.16
C LEU A 362 -9.79 17.91 -13.02
N ILE A 363 -10.10 17.50 -11.80
CA ILE A 363 -9.32 17.83 -10.61
C ILE A 363 -8.63 16.55 -10.12
N TYR A 364 -7.31 16.59 -10.02
CA TYR A 364 -6.51 15.54 -9.41
C TYR A 364 -6.00 16.01 -8.04
N ILE A 365 -6.11 15.14 -7.03
CA ILE A 365 -5.64 15.40 -5.66
C ILE A 365 -4.65 14.30 -5.28
N GLY A 366 -3.39 14.68 -4.98
CA GLY A 366 -2.38 13.68 -4.68
C GLY A 366 -1.01 14.23 -4.29
N GLY A 367 0.02 13.40 -4.53
CA GLY A 367 1.41 13.64 -4.16
C GLY A 367 1.78 13.11 -2.77
N SER A 368 0.79 12.78 -1.93
CA SER A 368 1.00 12.14 -0.63
C SER A 368 -0.28 11.47 -0.14
N THR A 369 -0.13 10.35 0.56
CA THR A 369 -1.23 9.71 1.31
C THR A 369 -1.93 10.70 2.24
N PHE A 370 -1.18 11.58 2.91
CA PHE A 370 -1.73 12.57 3.84
C PHE A 370 -2.55 13.66 3.19
N VAL A 371 -2.26 14.01 1.94
CA VAL A 371 -3.08 14.95 1.16
C VAL A 371 -4.44 14.35 0.84
N VAL A 372 -4.44 13.11 0.39
CA VAL A 372 -5.67 12.39 0.06
C VAL A 372 -6.52 12.15 1.33
N ALA A 373 -5.89 11.80 2.43
CA ALA A 373 -6.54 11.56 3.72
C ALA A 373 -7.36 12.77 4.26
N GLU A 374 -6.97 13.99 3.93
CA GLU A 374 -7.70 15.19 4.36
C GLU A 374 -8.94 15.50 3.50
N ILE A 375 -9.12 14.79 2.38
CA ILE A 375 -10.22 15.05 1.43
C ILE A 375 -11.28 13.95 1.44
N ILE A 376 -10.88 12.68 1.41
CA ILE A 376 -11.79 11.53 1.35
C ILE A 376 -12.32 11.08 2.71
#